data_597cd4237cd1e79a3e630b53c99d86f1
#
_entry.id   597cd4237cd1e79a3e630b53c99d86f1
#
_cell.length_a   1.000
_cell.length_b   1.000
_cell.length_c   1.000
_cell.angle_alpha   90.00
_cell.angle_beta   90.00
_cell.angle_gamma   90.00
#
_symmetry.space_group_name_H-M   'P 1'
#
loop_
_entity.id
_entity.type
_entity.pdbx_description
1 polymer ?
#
loop_
_entity_poly.entity_id
_entity_poly.type
_entity_poly.pdbx_seq_one_letter_code
_entity_poly.pdbx_strand_id
1 'polypeptide(L)'
;MRIADSHVHIRFTRYPEICRMLDDLAGVGVTDASLLALPYHGSSENLAALYCKIKYDKIALRAFGGLHLTDRYAMKSPEKVAAALLKMGCDGFKIMCAPSTRRYMRHGYDDPRYYDMFALFEEKGTPINIHVADPEEFWDKGANYGDGSYPTKQQLYDEIFRVLDRHPGLRVVFAHFFFLSRMPEEAERVMETYPNVCFDLTPGVEMYWNFDEKIDYWHDFFIKYQNRILFGTDCNSMKKCNTELVKLVYRKLTESRDFFTQRCYGRDFTVRGLELPPETVERICYGNYIDFVGEEIKPVDTDMLCGCCERILHDLESEPYDPIYLAGAEIADHLRNDPKQEIPAAFCRFALDDLRG
;
A
#
# COMPACT_ATOMS: atom_id res chain seq x y z
N MET A 1 18.93 -14.77 -1.31
CA MET A 1 17.87 -14.51 -2.31
C MET A 1 17.52 -13.05 -2.23
N ARG A 2 17.17 -12.40 -3.34
CA ARG A 2 16.70 -11.01 -3.36
C ARG A 2 15.20 -10.99 -3.05
N ILE A 3 14.77 -10.05 -2.22
CA ILE A 3 13.36 -9.82 -1.91
C ILE A 3 13.03 -8.37 -2.27
N ALA A 4 11.95 -8.18 -3.02
CA ALA A 4 11.37 -6.89 -3.32
C ALA A 4 9.99 -6.79 -2.66
N ASP A 5 9.84 -5.87 -1.71
CA ASP A 5 8.61 -5.69 -0.95
C ASP A 5 7.72 -4.62 -1.61
N SER A 6 6.63 -5.08 -2.22
CA SER A 6 5.69 -4.19 -2.93
C SER A 6 4.82 -3.33 -2.01
N HIS A 7 4.86 -3.55 -0.67
CA HIS A 7 3.87 -2.97 0.22
C HIS A 7 4.45 -2.64 1.61
N VAL A 8 5.12 -1.51 1.70
CA VAL A 8 5.68 -0.98 2.95
C VAL A 8 5.09 0.41 3.22
N HIS A 9 4.59 0.65 4.42
CA HIS A 9 4.00 1.92 4.78
C HIS A 9 4.93 2.81 5.60
N ILE A 10 4.95 4.08 5.25
CA ILE A 10 5.40 5.13 6.15
C ILE A 10 4.20 5.53 7.01
N ARG A 11 4.35 5.42 8.33
CA ARG A 11 3.38 5.96 9.28
C ARG A 11 4.05 7.00 10.15
N PHE A 12 3.42 8.18 10.25
CA PHE A 12 3.98 9.30 10.98
C PHE A 12 5.41 9.63 10.49
N THR A 13 5.60 10.66 9.79
CA THR A 13 6.83 11.10 9.14
C THR A 13 8.03 11.30 10.11
N ARG A 14 8.23 10.34 11.00
CA ARG A 14 9.36 10.25 11.93
C ARG A 14 10.49 9.50 11.27
N TYR A 15 11.43 10.23 10.71
CA TYR A 15 12.52 9.66 9.92
C TYR A 15 13.36 8.59 10.65
N PRO A 16 13.71 8.74 11.95
CA PRO A 16 14.45 7.67 12.66
C PRO A 16 13.69 6.34 12.76
N GLU A 17 12.36 6.36 12.93
CA GLU A 17 11.53 5.17 12.96
C GLU A 17 11.43 4.52 11.57
N ILE A 18 11.38 5.34 10.52
CA ILE A 18 11.39 4.86 9.13
C ILE A 18 12.73 4.20 8.83
N CYS A 19 13.86 4.81 9.16
CA CYS A 19 15.19 4.24 8.97
C CYS A 19 15.34 2.90 9.71
N ARG A 20 14.89 2.82 10.97
CA ARG A 20 14.92 1.56 11.73
C ARG A 20 14.14 0.45 11.04
N MET A 21 12.92 0.74 10.56
CA MET A 21 12.13 -0.21 9.78
C MET A 21 12.89 -0.67 8.53
N LEU A 22 13.45 0.27 7.78
CA LEU A 22 14.21 -0.05 6.56
C LEU A 22 15.48 -0.86 6.87
N ASP A 23 16.17 -0.58 7.98
CA ASP A 23 17.31 -1.37 8.45
C ASP A 23 16.89 -2.81 8.82
N ASP A 24 15.73 -2.97 9.50
CA ASP A 24 15.16 -4.28 9.81
C ASP A 24 14.86 -5.07 8.52
N LEU A 25 14.26 -4.42 7.51
CA LEU A 25 13.97 -5.04 6.21
C LEU A 25 15.24 -5.41 5.45
N ALA A 26 16.22 -4.51 5.37
CA ALA A 26 17.52 -4.80 4.75
C ALA A 26 18.22 -5.97 5.44
N GLY A 27 18.16 -6.03 6.78
CA GLY A 27 18.77 -7.09 7.60
C GLY A 27 18.20 -8.50 7.35
N VAL A 28 17.00 -8.61 6.77
CA VAL A 28 16.37 -9.89 6.39
C VAL A 28 16.34 -10.14 4.89
N GLY A 29 17.09 -9.36 4.11
CA GLY A 29 17.32 -9.62 2.69
C GLY A 29 16.39 -8.87 1.72
N VAL A 30 15.62 -7.89 2.20
CA VAL A 30 14.89 -6.97 1.31
C VAL A 30 15.89 -6.04 0.63
N THR A 31 15.90 -6.04 -0.69
CA THR A 31 16.80 -5.23 -1.53
C THR A 31 16.10 -4.10 -2.26
N ASP A 32 14.80 -4.25 -2.46
CA ASP A 32 13.94 -3.28 -3.17
C ASP A 32 12.63 -3.13 -2.40
N ALA A 33 12.05 -1.93 -2.34
CA ALA A 33 10.75 -1.73 -1.68
C ALA A 33 9.96 -0.54 -2.24
N SER A 34 8.63 -0.68 -2.25
CA SER A 34 7.71 0.43 -2.47
C SER A 34 7.27 1.04 -1.15
N LEU A 35 7.59 2.32 -0.93
CA LEU A 35 7.09 3.09 0.21
C LEU A 35 5.74 3.71 -0.16
N LEU A 36 4.68 3.19 0.42
CA LEU A 36 3.31 3.59 0.13
C LEU A 36 2.85 4.66 1.11
N ALA A 37 2.61 5.87 0.62
CA ALA A 37 2.00 6.93 1.40
C ALA A 37 0.50 6.65 1.59
N LEU A 38 0.00 6.82 2.81
CA LEU A 38 -1.42 6.67 3.11
C LEU A 38 -2.15 8.00 3.02
N PRO A 39 -3.33 8.04 2.41
CA PRO A 39 -4.05 9.29 2.18
C PRO A 39 -4.62 9.95 3.46
N TYR A 40 -4.42 9.35 4.63
CA TYR A 40 -4.99 9.82 5.89
C TYR A 40 -4.11 10.82 6.65
N HIS A 41 -2.83 10.89 6.32
CA HIS A 41 -1.83 11.53 7.17
C HIS A 41 -1.26 12.82 6.60
N GLY A 42 -1.90 13.33 5.58
CA GLY A 42 -1.46 14.53 4.92
C GLY A 42 -0.39 14.29 3.85
N SER A 43 -0.14 15.34 3.11
CA SER A 43 0.86 15.35 2.03
C SER A 43 2.28 15.08 2.53
N SER A 44 2.56 15.25 3.83
CA SER A 44 3.88 15.00 4.42
C SER A 44 4.37 13.55 4.29
N GLU A 45 3.46 12.55 4.23
CA GLU A 45 3.89 11.17 3.98
C GLU A 45 4.39 10.95 2.56
N ASN A 46 3.80 11.64 1.56
CA ASN A 46 4.32 11.65 0.20
C ASN A 46 5.76 12.20 0.18
N LEU A 47 6.00 13.30 0.91
CA LEU A 47 7.32 13.93 0.99
C LEU A 47 8.32 13.06 1.74
N ALA A 48 7.90 12.37 2.80
CA ALA A 48 8.76 11.44 3.52
C ALA A 48 9.16 10.23 2.68
N ALA A 49 8.27 9.69 1.85
CA ALA A 49 8.62 8.62 0.92
C ALA A 49 9.68 9.07 -0.10
N LEU A 50 9.50 10.26 -0.67
CA LEU A 50 10.46 10.87 -1.59
C LEU A 50 11.80 11.19 -0.92
N TYR A 51 11.76 11.72 0.31
CA TYR A 51 12.96 12.01 1.09
C TYR A 51 13.76 10.74 1.41
N CYS A 52 13.08 9.66 1.85
CA CYS A 52 13.74 8.37 2.08
C CYS A 52 14.39 7.82 0.81
N LYS A 53 13.74 7.98 -0.34
CA LYS A 53 14.28 7.59 -1.65
C LYS A 53 15.58 8.31 -2.00
N ILE A 54 15.79 9.54 -1.52
CA ILE A 54 17.04 10.29 -1.72
C ILE A 54 18.12 9.87 -0.72
N LYS A 55 17.74 9.65 0.54
CA LYS A 55 18.69 9.59 1.67
C LYS A 55 19.01 8.19 2.16
N TYR A 56 18.19 7.19 1.86
CA TYR A 56 18.40 5.82 2.31
C TYR A 56 18.94 4.96 1.17
N ASP A 57 20.09 4.32 1.38
CA ASP A 57 20.89 3.67 0.33
C ASP A 57 21.00 2.14 0.43
N LYS A 58 20.51 1.51 1.54
CA LYS A 58 20.62 0.06 1.72
C LYS A 58 19.53 -0.73 0.98
N ILE A 59 18.44 -0.09 0.59
CA ILE A 59 17.32 -0.65 -0.18
C ILE A 59 17.03 0.28 -1.35
N ALA A 60 16.83 -0.27 -2.54
CA ALA A 60 16.36 0.47 -3.71
C ALA A 60 14.89 0.86 -3.51
N LEU A 61 14.64 2.11 -3.11
CA LEU A 61 13.30 2.58 -2.73
C LEU A 61 12.57 3.20 -3.91
N ARG A 62 11.28 2.88 -4.03
CA ARG A 62 10.33 3.56 -4.89
C ARG A 62 9.24 4.23 -4.05
N ALA A 63 8.95 5.49 -4.36
CA ALA A 63 7.93 6.26 -3.66
C ALA A 63 6.58 6.14 -4.37
N PHE A 64 5.56 5.64 -3.68
CA PHE A 64 4.18 5.60 -4.14
C PHE A 64 3.40 6.69 -3.44
N GLY A 65 3.03 7.72 -4.18
CA GLY A 65 2.24 8.83 -3.67
C GLY A 65 0.79 8.43 -3.39
N GLY A 66 0.11 9.20 -2.56
CA GLY A 66 -1.31 9.02 -2.28
C GLY A 66 -2.05 10.36 -2.29
N LEU A 67 -3.36 10.32 -2.59
CA LEU A 67 -4.22 11.49 -2.44
C LEU A 67 -4.50 11.76 -0.98
N HIS A 68 -4.35 12.99 -0.57
CA HIS A 68 -4.73 13.44 0.76
C HIS A 68 -6.25 13.66 0.82
N LEU A 69 -6.98 12.75 1.43
CA LEU A 69 -8.46 12.74 1.41
C LEU A 69 -9.09 13.91 2.15
N THR A 70 -8.39 14.54 3.08
CA THR A 70 -8.87 15.74 3.80
C THR A 70 -8.48 17.04 3.11
N ASP A 71 -7.60 16.99 2.11
CA ASP A 71 -7.26 18.16 1.30
C ASP A 71 -8.35 18.42 0.27
N ARG A 72 -9.09 19.51 0.49
CA ARG A 72 -10.16 19.95 -0.42
C ARG A 72 -9.67 20.21 -1.84
N TYR A 73 -8.41 20.63 -1.99
CA TYR A 73 -7.80 20.84 -3.31
C TYR A 73 -7.50 19.51 -4.00
N ALA A 74 -6.89 18.57 -3.30
CA ALA A 74 -6.64 17.23 -3.82
C ALA A 74 -7.93 16.54 -4.29
N MET A 75 -8.99 16.68 -3.52
CA MET A 75 -10.30 16.09 -3.84
C MET A 75 -11.06 16.80 -4.96
N LYS A 76 -10.71 18.06 -5.28
CA LYS A 76 -11.29 18.80 -6.43
C LYS A 76 -10.53 18.56 -7.74
N SER A 77 -9.26 18.23 -7.65
CA SER A 77 -8.38 18.11 -8.82
C SER A 77 -7.39 16.94 -8.62
N PRO A 78 -7.88 15.69 -8.43
CA PRO A 78 -7.01 14.54 -8.11
C PRO A 78 -5.96 14.29 -9.20
N GLU A 79 -6.31 14.52 -10.48
CA GLU A 79 -5.38 14.42 -11.61
C GLU A 79 -4.20 15.39 -11.47
N LYS A 80 -4.43 16.65 -11.07
CA LYS A 80 -3.35 17.64 -10.93
C LYS A 80 -2.41 17.29 -9.78
N VAL A 81 -2.96 16.77 -8.68
CA VAL A 81 -2.15 16.32 -7.55
C VAL A 81 -1.33 15.07 -7.92
N ALA A 82 -1.95 14.10 -8.59
CA ALA A 82 -1.26 12.93 -9.10
C ALA A 82 -0.13 13.31 -10.08
N ALA A 83 -0.41 14.21 -11.03
CA ALA A 83 0.59 14.71 -11.98
C ALA A 83 1.75 15.43 -11.27
N ALA A 84 1.47 16.22 -10.23
CA ALA A 84 2.50 16.91 -9.45
C ALA A 84 3.38 15.93 -8.68
N LEU A 85 2.80 14.92 -8.04
CA LEU A 85 3.54 13.87 -7.33
C LEU A 85 4.42 13.04 -8.29
N LEU A 86 3.89 12.65 -9.44
CA LEU A 86 4.66 11.94 -10.46
C LEU A 86 5.83 12.80 -11.00
N LYS A 87 5.60 14.11 -11.21
CA LYS A 87 6.64 15.05 -11.60
C LYS A 87 7.71 15.23 -10.52
N MET A 88 7.30 15.23 -9.24
CA MET A 88 8.21 15.34 -8.11
C MET A 88 9.10 14.10 -7.95
N GLY A 89 8.76 12.99 -8.59
CA GLY A 89 9.57 11.77 -8.59
C GLY A 89 8.90 10.56 -7.93
N CYS A 90 7.58 10.58 -7.70
CA CYS A 90 6.86 9.36 -7.34
C CYS A 90 6.93 8.35 -8.49
N ASP A 91 7.21 7.09 -8.14
CA ASP A 91 7.32 5.98 -9.09
C ASP A 91 5.96 5.34 -9.37
N GLY A 92 5.04 5.40 -8.41
CA GLY A 92 3.71 4.83 -8.46
C GLY A 92 2.72 5.57 -7.58
N PHE A 93 1.54 4.97 -7.40
CA PHE A 93 0.46 5.57 -6.62
C PHE A 93 -0.22 4.56 -5.70
N LYS A 94 -0.59 4.99 -4.48
CA LYS A 94 -1.39 4.22 -3.52
C LYS A 94 -2.81 4.74 -3.47
N ILE A 95 -3.77 3.84 -3.62
CA ILE A 95 -5.20 4.12 -3.52
C ILE A 95 -5.81 3.30 -2.38
N MET A 96 -6.64 3.97 -1.56
CA MET A 96 -7.36 3.34 -0.46
C MET A 96 -8.86 3.32 -0.76
N CYS A 97 -9.40 2.15 -1.02
CA CYS A 97 -10.82 1.90 -1.22
C CYS A 97 -11.38 1.00 -0.10
N ALA A 98 -10.90 1.24 1.14
CA ALA A 98 -11.43 0.57 2.34
C ALA A 98 -12.83 1.09 2.68
N PRO A 99 -13.69 0.32 3.37
CA PRO A 99 -15.06 0.72 3.72
C PRO A 99 -15.13 2.05 4.47
N SER A 100 -14.21 2.30 5.42
CA SER A 100 -14.12 3.56 6.17
C SER A 100 -13.78 4.75 5.28
N THR A 101 -12.83 4.59 4.36
CA THR A 101 -12.46 5.60 3.38
C THR A 101 -13.64 5.93 2.48
N ARG A 102 -14.29 4.91 1.93
CA ARG A 102 -15.44 5.07 1.03
C ARG A 102 -16.63 5.75 1.74
N ARG A 103 -16.90 5.38 2.99
CA ARG A 103 -17.91 6.04 3.82
C ARG A 103 -17.61 7.53 4.03
N TYR A 104 -16.35 7.85 4.31
CA TYR A 104 -15.88 9.23 4.47
C TYR A 104 -16.04 10.04 3.18
N MET A 105 -15.56 9.51 2.06
CA MET A 105 -15.59 10.17 0.75
C MET A 105 -17.01 10.36 0.21
N ARG A 106 -17.95 9.49 0.57
CA ARG A 106 -19.34 9.44 0.10
C ARG A 106 -19.52 9.16 -1.40
N HIS A 107 -18.45 8.84 -2.11
CA HIS A 107 -18.42 8.44 -3.53
C HIS A 107 -17.32 7.41 -3.76
N GLY A 108 -17.47 6.59 -4.81
CA GLY A 108 -16.46 5.61 -5.22
C GLY A 108 -15.36 6.20 -6.08
N TYR A 109 -14.35 5.43 -6.36
CA TYR A 109 -13.31 5.79 -7.31
C TYR A 109 -13.79 5.71 -8.78
N ASP A 110 -14.95 5.16 -9.04
CA ASP A 110 -15.66 5.20 -10.32
C ASP A 110 -16.40 6.54 -10.58
N ASP A 111 -16.34 7.50 -9.64
CA ASP A 111 -16.87 8.85 -9.83
C ASP A 111 -16.10 9.60 -10.93
N PRO A 112 -16.77 10.37 -11.81
CA PRO A 112 -16.14 11.09 -12.91
C PRO A 112 -14.96 12.00 -12.52
N ARG A 113 -14.89 12.48 -11.29
CA ARG A 113 -13.77 13.30 -10.79
C ARG A 113 -12.40 12.62 -10.86
N TYR A 114 -12.37 11.27 -10.90
CA TYR A 114 -11.14 10.49 -10.97
C TYR A 114 -10.78 10.01 -12.39
N TYR A 115 -11.65 10.22 -13.39
CA TYR A 115 -11.43 9.69 -14.73
C TYR A 115 -10.12 10.19 -15.34
N ASP A 116 -9.86 11.50 -15.25
CA ASP A 116 -8.64 12.09 -15.80
C ASP A 116 -7.38 11.62 -15.04
N MET A 117 -7.50 11.35 -13.73
CA MET A 117 -6.41 10.78 -12.94
C MET A 117 -6.08 9.34 -13.39
N PHE A 118 -7.09 8.50 -13.58
CA PHE A 118 -6.88 7.13 -14.06
C PHE A 118 -6.39 7.11 -15.51
N ALA A 119 -6.91 8.00 -16.36
CA ALA A 119 -6.41 8.16 -17.74
C ALA A 119 -4.93 8.58 -17.76
N LEU A 120 -4.51 9.48 -16.86
CA LEU A 120 -3.10 9.85 -16.69
C LEU A 120 -2.24 8.64 -16.28
N PHE A 121 -2.73 7.83 -15.34
CA PHE A 121 -2.00 6.63 -14.90
C PHE A 121 -1.88 5.58 -16.00
N GLU A 122 -2.95 5.37 -16.76
CA GLU A 122 -2.98 4.46 -17.90
C GLU A 122 -2.01 4.92 -19.01
N GLU A 123 -2.08 6.20 -19.39
CA GLU A 123 -1.19 6.80 -20.42
C GLU A 123 0.29 6.66 -20.04
N LYS A 124 0.61 6.91 -18.77
CA LYS A 124 2.01 6.87 -18.28
C LYS A 124 2.48 5.47 -17.85
N GLY A 125 1.61 4.47 -17.89
CA GLY A 125 1.90 3.13 -17.35
C GLY A 125 2.27 3.17 -15.86
N THR A 126 1.69 4.11 -15.10
CA THR A 126 1.99 4.28 -13.68
C THR A 126 1.55 3.07 -12.86
N PRO A 127 2.42 2.39 -12.11
CA PRO A 127 2.03 1.31 -11.24
C PRO A 127 1.17 1.82 -10.07
N ILE A 128 0.07 1.12 -9.78
CA ILE A 128 -0.88 1.50 -8.74
C ILE A 128 -1.03 0.35 -7.76
N ASN A 129 -0.87 0.62 -6.46
CA ASN A 129 -1.27 -0.30 -5.40
C ASN A 129 -2.63 0.13 -4.86
N ILE A 130 -3.61 -0.76 -4.91
CA ILE A 130 -4.98 -0.48 -4.45
C ILE A 130 -5.36 -1.42 -3.31
N HIS A 131 -5.75 -0.84 -2.18
CA HIS A 131 -6.44 -1.56 -1.12
C HIS A 131 -7.95 -1.46 -1.35
N VAL A 132 -8.63 -2.58 -1.54
CA VAL A 132 -10.08 -2.62 -1.77
C VAL A 132 -10.71 -3.56 -0.75
N ALA A 133 -11.74 -3.07 -0.07
CA ALA A 133 -12.48 -3.82 0.94
C ALA A 133 -11.64 -4.21 2.18
N ASP A 134 -12.08 -5.23 2.88
CA ASP A 134 -11.48 -5.83 4.09
C ASP A 134 -11.99 -7.29 4.22
N PRO A 135 -11.53 -8.08 5.21
CA PRO A 135 -12.03 -9.41 5.48
C PRO A 135 -13.55 -9.46 5.64
N GLU A 136 -14.21 -10.51 5.13
CA GLU A 136 -15.66 -10.66 5.10
C GLU A 136 -16.31 -10.52 6.49
N GLU A 137 -15.67 -11.09 7.51
CA GLU A 137 -16.12 -11.08 8.90
C GLU A 137 -16.21 -9.67 9.51
N PHE A 138 -15.64 -8.65 8.90
CA PHE A 138 -15.75 -7.26 9.38
C PHE A 138 -17.17 -6.69 9.16
N TRP A 139 -17.98 -7.31 8.29
CA TRP A 139 -19.40 -6.97 8.10
C TRP A 139 -20.35 -7.77 8.97
N ASP A 140 -19.86 -8.72 9.77
CA ASP A 140 -20.71 -9.46 10.70
C ASP A 140 -21.34 -8.53 11.75
N LYS A 141 -22.49 -8.93 12.26
CA LYS A 141 -23.20 -8.15 13.28
C LYS A 141 -22.32 -7.93 14.53
N GLY A 142 -22.07 -6.66 14.84
CA GLY A 142 -21.22 -6.27 15.96
C GLY A 142 -19.74 -6.17 15.62
N ALA A 143 -19.32 -6.49 14.38
CA ALA A 143 -17.99 -6.24 13.86
C ALA A 143 -17.85 -4.80 13.31
N ASN A 144 -16.68 -4.49 12.73
CA ASN A 144 -16.27 -3.13 12.36
C ASN A 144 -17.27 -2.39 11.45
N TYR A 145 -17.91 -3.11 10.52
CA TYR A 145 -18.83 -2.58 9.50
C TYR A 145 -20.25 -3.15 9.61
N GLY A 146 -20.56 -3.86 10.70
CA GLY A 146 -21.81 -4.60 10.91
C GLY A 146 -23.04 -3.74 11.24
N ASP A 147 -22.92 -2.41 11.31
CA ASP A 147 -24.01 -1.47 11.60
C ASP A 147 -24.81 -1.06 10.34
N GLY A 148 -24.41 -1.54 9.17
CA GLY A 148 -25.08 -1.25 7.89
C GLY A 148 -24.83 0.17 7.34
N SER A 149 -23.99 0.98 7.97
CA SER A 149 -23.66 2.35 7.52
C SER A 149 -22.48 2.41 6.53
N TYR A 150 -21.80 1.28 6.32
CA TYR A 150 -20.69 1.15 5.40
C TYR A 150 -21.13 0.53 4.06
N PRO A 151 -20.43 0.79 2.95
CA PRO A 151 -20.66 0.06 1.72
C PRO A 151 -20.41 -1.43 1.93
N THR A 152 -21.13 -2.26 1.20
CA THR A 152 -20.87 -3.71 1.19
C THR A 152 -19.54 -3.99 0.46
N LYS A 153 -18.95 -5.15 0.74
CA LYS A 153 -17.75 -5.63 0.02
C LYS A 153 -17.98 -5.66 -1.49
N GLN A 154 -19.13 -6.17 -1.92
CA GLN A 154 -19.50 -6.23 -3.35
C GLN A 154 -19.59 -4.85 -3.98
N GLN A 155 -20.14 -3.84 -3.29
CA GLN A 155 -20.19 -2.48 -3.82
C GLN A 155 -18.79 -1.92 -4.07
N LEU A 156 -17.83 -2.18 -3.18
CA LEU A 156 -16.43 -1.75 -3.35
C LEU A 156 -15.76 -2.43 -4.55
N TYR A 157 -16.00 -3.73 -4.74
CA TYR A 157 -15.51 -4.46 -5.91
C TYR A 157 -16.12 -3.92 -7.19
N ASP A 158 -17.44 -3.72 -7.24
CA ASP A 158 -18.12 -3.21 -8.43
C ASP A 158 -17.62 -1.81 -8.84
N GLU A 159 -17.32 -0.94 -7.86
CA GLU A 159 -16.72 0.38 -8.11
C GLU A 159 -15.35 0.25 -8.79
N ILE A 160 -14.50 -0.64 -8.31
CA ILE A 160 -13.15 -0.84 -8.89
C ILE A 160 -13.22 -1.57 -10.22
N PHE A 161 -14.09 -2.54 -10.39
CA PHE A 161 -14.27 -3.19 -11.71
C PHE A 161 -14.71 -2.19 -12.77
N ARG A 162 -15.62 -1.25 -12.46
CA ARG A 162 -15.97 -0.16 -13.38
C ARG A 162 -14.79 0.75 -13.74
N VAL A 163 -13.84 0.95 -12.84
CA VAL A 163 -12.58 1.67 -13.14
C VAL A 163 -11.73 0.86 -14.11
N LEU A 164 -11.53 -0.44 -13.85
CA LEU A 164 -10.74 -1.32 -14.71
C LEU A 164 -11.36 -1.50 -16.10
N ASP A 165 -12.69 -1.61 -16.18
CA ASP A 165 -13.40 -1.71 -17.45
C ASP A 165 -13.26 -0.44 -18.29
N ARG A 166 -13.20 0.72 -17.65
CA ARG A 166 -13.00 2.01 -18.32
C ARG A 166 -11.55 2.23 -18.75
N HIS A 167 -10.60 1.72 -17.96
CA HIS A 167 -9.16 1.92 -18.12
C HIS A 167 -8.43 0.56 -18.15
N PRO A 168 -8.60 -0.25 -19.21
CA PRO A 168 -8.07 -1.62 -19.24
C PRO A 168 -6.55 -1.71 -19.29
N GLY A 169 -5.87 -0.60 -19.61
CA GLY A 169 -4.40 -0.51 -19.60
C GLY A 169 -3.79 -0.19 -18.24
N LEU A 170 -4.59 0.06 -17.21
CA LEU A 170 -4.07 0.32 -15.86
C LEU A 170 -3.25 -0.86 -15.33
N ARG A 171 -2.10 -0.54 -14.73
CA ARG A 171 -1.21 -1.49 -14.06
C ARG A 171 -1.50 -1.48 -12.57
N VAL A 172 -2.17 -2.50 -12.08
CA VAL A 172 -2.70 -2.52 -10.71
C VAL A 172 -2.18 -3.73 -9.93
N VAL A 173 -1.73 -3.51 -8.69
CA VAL A 173 -1.59 -4.56 -7.70
C VAL A 173 -2.64 -4.36 -6.60
N PHE A 174 -3.47 -5.37 -6.39
CA PHE A 174 -4.42 -5.38 -5.29
C PHE A 174 -3.77 -5.91 -4.02
N ALA A 175 -3.83 -5.07 -2.98
CA ALA A 175 -3.35 -5.40 -1.65
C ALA A 175 -4.11 -6.58 -1.03
N HIS A 176 -3.43 -7.33 -0.15
CA HIS A 176 -4.03 -8.41 0.64
C HIS A 176 -4.74 -9.47 -0.20
N PHE A 177 -4.14 -9.81 -1.35
CA PHE A 177 -4.73 -10.76 -2.30
C PHE A 177 -6.17 -10.37 -2.72
N PHE A 178 -6.45 -9.07 -2.75
CA PHE A 178 -7.78 -8.52 -3.02
C PHE A 178 -8.86 -9.05 -2.06
N PHE A 179 -8.47 -9.56 -0.88
CA PHE A 179 -9.34 -10.27 0.07
C PHE A 179 -10.16 -11.41 -0.55
N LEU A 180 -9.61 -12.09 -1.56
CA LEU A 180 -10.24 -13.21 -2.27
C LEU A 180 -9.72 -14.58 -1.83
N SER A 181 -8.95 -14.65 -0.75
CA SER A 181 -8.35 -15.92 -0.27
C SER A 181 -9.36 -17.01 0.11
N ARG A 182 -10.63 -16.67 0.37
CA ARG A 182 -11.76 -17.60 0.53
C ARG A 182 -12.54 -17.87 -0.75
N MET A 183 -12.29 -17.12 -1.81
CA MET A 183 -13.07 -17.08 -3.04
C MET A 183 -12.18 -17.44 -4.27
N PRO A 184 -11.68 -18.68 -4.34
CA PRO A 184 -10.71 -19.07 -5.36
C PRO A 184 -11.20 -18.90 -6.78
N GLU A 185 -12.49 -19.21 -7.05
CA GLU A 185 -13.09 -19.05 -8.37
C GLU A 185 -13.17 -17.58 -8.78
N GLU A 186 -13.43 -16.68 -7.83
CA GLU A 186 -13.44 -15.23 -8.07
C GLU A 186 -12.03 -14.69 -8.27
N ALA A 187 -11.04 -15.17 -7.51
CA ALA A 187 -9.64 -14.83 -7.71
C ALA A 187 -9.18 -15.20 -9.12
N GLU A 188 -9.55 -16.39 -9.59
CA GLU A 188 -9.24 -16.86 -10.93
C GLU A 188 -9.95 -16.01 -12.00
N ARG A 189 -11.25 -15.72 -11.81
CA ARG A 189 -12.01 -14.84 -12.70
C ARG A 189 -11.35 -13.47 -12.86
N VAL A 190 -10.91 -12.84 -11.77
CA VAL A 190 -10.21 -11.54 -11.81
C VAL A 190 -8.92 -11.64 -12.60
N MET A 191 -8.11 -12.69 -12.35
CA MET A 191 -6.87 -12.91 -13.08
C MET A 191 -7.10 -13.16 -14.58
N GLU A 192 -8.17 -13.82 -14.97
CA GLU A 192 -8.49 -14.09 -16.39
C GLU A 192 -9.10 -12.88 -17.08
N THR A 193 -9.91 -12.09 -16.37
CA THR A 193 -10.60 -10.93 -16.95
C THR A 193 -9.67 -9.72 -17.11
N TYR A 194 -8.76 -9.49 -16.15
CA TYR A 194 -7.92 -8.29 -16.10
C TYR A 194 -6.43 -8.65 -16.18
N PRO A 195 -5.84 -8.72 -17.39
CA PRO A 195 -4.48 -9.21 -17.59
C PRO A 195 -3.39 -8.34 -16.93
N ASN A 196 -3.66 -7.06 -16.69
CA ASN A 196 -2.73 -6.11 -16.08
C ASN A 196 -2.86 -6.00 -14.53
N VAL A 197 -3.69 -6.87 -13.94
CA VAL A 197 -3.89 -6.94 -12.49
C VAL A 197 -2.93 -7.95 -11.87
N CYS A 198 -2.34 -7.56 -10.76
CA CYS A 198 -1.54 -8.42 -9.87
C CYS A 198 -2.18 -8.47 -8.47
N PHE A 199 -1.85 -9.49 -7.70
CA PHE A 199 -2.15 -9.55 -6.27
C PHE A 199 -0.87 -9.48 -5.45
N ASP A 200 -0.89 -8.82 -4.27
CA ASP A 200 0.21 -8.95 -3.32
C ASP A 200 -0.13 -9.90 -2.14
N LEU A 201 0.93 -10.37 -1.49
CA LEU A 201 0.84 -11.33 -0.39
C LEU A 201 0.85 -10.65 0.99
N THR A 202 0.56 -9.38 1.02
CA THR A 202 0.52 -8.62 2.26
C THR A 202 -0.41 -9.29 3.26
N PRO A 203 0.09 -9.78 4.42
CA PRO A 203 -0.70 -10.58 5.31
C PRO A 203 -1.77 -9.76 6.04
N GLY A 204 -3.04 -9.92 5.61
CA GLY A 204 -4.11 -10.00 6.56
C GLY A 204 -4.00 -11.40 7.17
N VAL A 205 -4.14 -11.52 8.49
CA VAL A 205 -3.83 -12.79 9.19
C VAL A 205 -4.70 -13.94 8.69
N GLU A 206 -5.95 -13.65 8.35
CA GLU A 206 -6.94 -14.62 7.86
C GLU A 206 -6.58 -15.19 6.48
N MET A 207 -5.91 -14.42 5.62
CA MET A 207 -5.56 -14.84 4.27
C MET A 207 -4.77 -16.15 4.24
N TYR A 208 -3.82 -16.31 5.14
CA TYR A 208 -2.96 -17.50 5.16
C TYR A 208 -3.69 -18.72 5.68
N TRP A 209 -4.60 -18.56 6.65
CA TRP A 209 -5.48 -19.66 7.09
C TRP A 209 -6.48 -20.06 6.02
N ASN A 210 -7.01 -19.08 5.26
CA ASN A 210 -7.91 -19.35 4.14
C ASN A 210 -7.20 -20.18 3.04
N PHE A 211 -5.93 -19.87 2.76
CA PHE A 211 -5.14 -20.70 1.83
C PHE A 211 -4.94 -22.13 2.36
N ASP A 212 -4.83 -22.33 3.68
CA ASP A 212 -4.65 -23.64 4.26
C ASP A 212 -5.85 -24.57 4.05
N GLU A 213 -7.06 -24.00 3.96
CA GLU A 213 -8.31 -24.76 3.74
C GLU A 213 -8.33 -25.49 2.37
N LYS A 214 -7.68 -24.89 1.35
CA LYS A 214 -7.61 -25.42 -0.01
C LYS A 214 -6.16 -25.38 -0.54
N ILE A 215 -5.20 -25.89 0.24
CA ILE A 215 -3.78 -25.70 0.00
C ILE A 215 -3.31 -26.20 -1.37
N ASP A 216 -3.82 -27.33 -1.86
CA ASP A 216 -3.47 -27.88 -3.17
C ASP A 216 -3.98 -27.00 -4.31
N TYR A 217 -5.20 -26.48 -4.20
CA TYR A 217 -5.75 -25.52 -5.16
C TYR A 217 -4.88 -24.24 -5.22
N TRP A 218 -4.53 -23.70 -4.06
CA TRP A 218 -3.71 -22.49 -4.01
C TRP A 218 -2.29 -22.72 -4.49
N HIS A 219 -1.70 -23.89 -4.23
CA HIS A 219 -0.42 -24.26 -4.82
C HIS A 219 -0.47 -24.16 -6.37
N ASP A 220 -1.47 -24.80 -7.00
CA ASP A 220 -1.63 -24.78 -8.45
C ASP A 220 -1.95 -23.38 -8.98
N PHE A 221 -2.78 -22.60 -8.26
CA PHE A 221 -3.08 -21.22 -8.59
C PHE A 221 -1.82 -20.34 -8.60
N PHE A 222 -0.96 -20.49 -7.60
CA PHE A 222 0.29 -19.72 -7.52
C PHE A 222 1.26 -20.07 -8.66
N ILE A 223 1.31 -21.31 -9.07
CA ILE A 223 2.09 -21.74 -10.25
C ILE A 223 1.47 -21.18 -11.53
N LYS A 224 0.15 -21.31 -11.72
CA LYS A 224 -0.57 -20.81 -12.90
C LYS A 224 -0.39 -19.31 -13.10
N TYR A 225 -0.49 -18.54 -12.02
CA TYR A 225 -0.43 -17.07 -12.04
C TYR A 225 0.88 -16.51 -11.48
N GLN A 226 1.97 -17.29 -11.46
CA GLN A 226 3.25 -16.94 -10.84
C GLN A 226 3.83 -15.59 -11.28
N ASN A 227 3.50 -15.11 -12.48
CA ASN A 227 3.99 -13.85 -13.02
C ASN A 227 3.16 -12.63 -12.59
N ARG A 228 2.12 -12.82 -11.77
CA ARG A 228 1.19 -11.75 -11.35
C ARG A 228 0.90 -11.76 -9.84
N ILE A 229 1.76 -12.39 -9.07
CA ILE A 229 1.73 -12.38 -7.60
C ILE A 229 3.01 -11.71 -7.12
N LEU A 230 2.88 -10.69 -6.27
CA LEU A 230 3.99 -9.92 -5.73
C LEU A 230 4.19 -10.21 -4.24
N PHE A 231 5.44 -10.27 -3.83
CA PHE A 231 5.77 -10.26 -2.42
C PHE A 231 5.39 -8.93 -1.78
N GLY A 232 4.74 -8.94 -0.62
CA GLY A 232 4.35 -7.76 0.14
C GLY A 232 4.15 -8.09 1.61
N THR A 233 4.38 -7.13 2.51
CA THR A 233 4.39 -7.42 3.95
C THR A 233 3.47 -6.55 4.80
N ASP A 234 3.05 -5.37 4.35
CA ASP A 234 2.41 -4.34 5.16
C ASP A 234 3.27 -3.90 6.36
N CYS A 235 4.60 -4.05 6.23
CA CYS A 235 5.53 -3.48 7.20
C CYS A 235 5.31 -1.97 7.32
N ASN A 236 5.46 -1.44 8.51
CA ASN A 236 5.39 0.00 8.69
C ASN A 236 6.28 0.48 9.83
N SER A 237 6.57 1.79 9.83
CA SER A 237 7.50 2.43 10.78
C SER A 237 7.08 2.34 12.24
N MET A 238 5.84 1.97 12.55
CA MET A 238 5.32 1.80 13.91
C MET A 238 5.33 0.34 14.38
N LYS A 239 5.39 -0.63 13.46
CA LYS A 239 5.42 -2.06 13.82
C LYS A 239 6.79 -2.46 14.38
N LYS A 240 6.77 -3.41 15.32
CA LYS A 240 7.98 -4.03 15.90
C LYS A 240 8.25 -5.43 15.37
N CYS A 241 7.38 -5.94 14.50
CA CYS A 241 7.44 -7.30 13.94
C CYS A 241 7.71 -7.31 12.44
N ASN A 242 8.39 -6.29 11.90
CA ASN A 242 8.63 -6.17 10.47
C ASN A 242 9.45 -7.35 9.92
N THR A 243 10.51 -7.75 10.62
CA THR A 243 11.34 -8.89 10.23
C THR A 243 10.58 -10.22 10.27
N GLU A 244 9.67 -10.39 11.23
CA GLU A 244 8.83 -11.58 11.36
C GLU A 244 7.79 -11.64 10.25
N LEU A 245 7.27 -10.51 9.79
CA LEU A 245 6.36 -10.44 8.65
C LEU A 245 7.04 -10.90 7.36
N VAL A 246 8.25 -10.39 7.06
CA VAL A 246 9.04 -10.83 5.90
C VAL A 246 9.25 -12.34 5.95
N LYS A 247 9.62 -12.89 7.11
CA LYS A 247 9.83 -14.33 7.30
C LYS A 247 8.53 -15.12 7.11
N LEU A 248 7.39 -14.61 7.60
CA LEU A 248 6.09 -15.27 7.45
C LEU A 248 5.72 -15.41 5.98
N VAL A 249 5.78 -14.31 5.21
CA VAL A 249 5.49 -14.33 3.78
C VAL A 249 6.42 -15.29 3.03
N TYR A 250 7.72 -15.20 3.29
CA TYR A 250 8.71 -16.04 2.63
C TYR A 250 8.50 -17.53 2.94
N ARG A 251 8.31 -17.88 4.21
CA ARG A 251 8.08 -19.26 4.64
C ARG A 251 6.76 -19.82 4.09
N LYS A 252 5.72 -18.98 3.95
CA LYS A 252 4.46 -19.39 3.30
C LYS A 252 4.69 -19.88 1.87
N LEU A 253 5.60 -19.28 1.13
CA LEU A 253 5.92 -19.69 -0.24
C LEU A 253 6.80 -20.96 -0.29
N THR A 254 7.73 -21.13 0.67
CA THR A 254 8.84 -22.08 0.57
C THR A 254 8.71 -23.33 1.43
N GLU A 255 8.03 -23.25 2.59
CA GLU A 255 7.87 -24.40 3.47
C GLU A 255 6.98 -25.47 2.80
N SER A 256 7.20 -26.74 3.22
CA SER A 256 6.35 -27.86 2.78
C SER A 256 4.88 -27.60 3.11
N ARG A 257 3.98 -28.34 2.45
CA ARG A 257 2.53 -28.23 2.71
C ARG A 257 2.10 -28.74 4.10
N ASP A 258 3.05 -29.06 4.96
CA ASP A 258 2.82 -29.32 6.38
C ASP A 258 2.69 -28.01 7.17
N PHE A 259 2.23 -28.11 8.41
CA PHE A 259 2.13 -26.97 9.30
C PHE A 259 3.50 -26.53 9.81
N PHE A 260 3.74 -25.22 9.77
CA PHE A 260 4.85 -24.58 10.45
C PHE A 260 4.34 -23.44 11.34
N THR A 261 5.12 -23.07 12.34
CA THR A 261 4.80 -21.96 13.25
C THR A 261 5.76 -20.81 13.02
N GLN A 262 5.21 -19.59 12.90
CA GLN A 262 5.93 -18.33 12.81
C GLN A 262 5.39 -17.35 13.84
N ARG A 263 6.27 -16.83 14.69
CA ARG A 263 5.91 -15.75 15.62
C ARG A 263 5.77 -14.45 14.85
N CYS A 264 4.63 -13.76 15.04
CA CYS A 264 4.36 -12.45 14.45
C CYS A 264 3.28 -11.74 15.29
N TYR A 265 3.24 -10.40 15.31
CA TYR A 265 2.30 -9.63 16.12
C TYR A 265 2.21 -10.05 17.60
N GLY A 266 3.35 -10.48 18.16
CA GLY A 266 3.43 -10.92 19.56
C GLY A 266 2.81 -12.30 19.88
N ARG A 267 2.30 -13.03 18.87
CA ARG A 267 1.70 -14.37 18.99
C ARG A 267 2.26 -15.35 17.95
N ASP A 268 2.02 -16.62 18.16
CA ASP A 268 2.43 -17.66 17.24
C ASP A 268 1.30 -17.91 16.21
N PHE A 269 1.69 -17.89 14.93
CA PHE A 269 0.85 -18.26 13.80
C PHE A 269 1.26 -19.64 13.31
N THR A 270 0.30 -20.56 13.27
CA THR A 270 0.49 -21.87 12.67
C THR A 270 -0.26 -21.91 11.35
N VAL A 271 0.48 -22.12 10.26
CA VAL A 271 -0.01 -22.13 8.88
C VAL A 271 0.73 -23.19 8.07
N ARG A 272 0.19 -23.58 6.91
CA ARG A 272 0.84 -24.52 5.99
C ARG A 272 1.69 -23.77 4.98
N GLY A 273 2.78 -24.35 4.51
CA GLY A 273 3.54 -23.87 3.37
C GLY A 273 2.81 -24.13 2.04
N LEU A 274 3.18 -23.38 1.00
CA LEU A 274 2.72 -23.63 -0.38
C LEU A 274 3.68 -24.55 -1.14
N GLU A 275 4.91 -24.75 -0.65
CA GLU A 275 5.93 -25.62 -1.27
C GLU A 275 6.13 -25.31 -2.78
N LEU A 276 6.26 -24.03 -3.09
CA LEU A 276 6.39 -23.59 -4.48
C LEU A 276 7.78 -23.91 -5.05
N PRO A 277 7.86 -24.21 -6.36
CA PRO A 277 9.15 -24.38 -7.05
C PRO A 277 10.05 -23.12 -6.87
N PRO A 278 11.38 -23.31 -6.76
CA PRO A 278 12.32 -22.20 -6.53
C PRO A 278 12.21 -21.07 -7.56
N GLU A 279 11.96 -21.37 -8.82
CA GLU A 279 11.75 -20.39 -9.90
C GLU A 279 10.48 -19.57 -9.70
N THR A 280 9.40 -20.19 -9.21
CA THR A 280 8.16 -19.49 -8.86
C THR A 280 8.37 -18.58 -7.65
N VAL A 281 9.10 -19.05 -6.64
CA VAL A 281 9.46 -18.24 -5.47
C VAL A 281 10.30 -17.02 -5.88
N GLU A 282 11.29 -17.20 -6.76
CA GLU A 282 12.13 -16.09 -7.25
C GLU A 282 11.29 -15.04 -8.01
N ARG A 283 10.36 -15.51 -8.86
CA ARG A 283 9.43 -14.63 -9.59
C ARG A 283 8.59 -13.81 -8.61
N ILE A 284 7.96 -14.44 -7.64
CA ILE A 284 7.08 -13.79 -6.66
C ILE A 284 7.89 -12.85 -5.74
N CYS A 285 9.03 -13.31 -5.25
CA CYS A 285 9.84 -12.54 -4.30
C CYS A 285 10.55 -11.33 -4.94
N TYR A 286 10.81 -11.36 -6.26
CA TYR A 286 11.60 -10.30 -6.89
C TYR A 286 11.16 -9.97 -8.33
N GLY A 287 11.16 -10.93 -9.23
CA GLY A 287 11.02 -10.67 -10.66
C GLY A 287 9.76 -9.91 -11.02
N ASN A 288 8.61 -10.33 -10.45
CA ASN A 288 7.32 -9.68 -10.72
C ASN A 288 7.26 -8.23 -10.23
N TYR A 289 7.93 -7.94 -9.12
CA TYR A 289 8.02 -6.56 -8.63
C TYR A 289 8.73 -5.67 -9.65
N ILE A 290 9.88 -6.10 -10.17
CA ILE A 290 10.62 -5.32 -11.17
C ILE A 290 9.81 -5.17 -12.46
N ASP A 291 9.15 -6.24 -12.93
CA ASP A 291 8.25 -6.15 -14.09
C ASP A 291 7.09 -5.17 -13.85
N PHE A 292 6.61 -5.08 -12.60
CA PHE A 292 5.50 -4.19 -12.22
C PHE A 292 5.92 -2.73 -12.05
N VAL A 293 7.05 -2.43 -11.43
CA VAL A 293 7.47 -1.04 -11.16
C VAL A 293 8.45 -0.50 -12.19
N GLY A 294 9.10 -1.36 -12.96
CA GLY A 294 10.22 -1.02 -13.87
C GLY A 294 11.57 -1.04 -13.16
N GLU A 295 12.64 -1.17 -13.94
CA GLU A 295 14.02 -1.18 -13.43
C GLU A 295 14.45 0.22 -12.97
N GLU A 296 14.04 1.25 -13.69
CA GLU A 296 14.43 2.63 -13.43
C GLU A 296 13.71 3.20 -12.20
N ILE A 297 14.48 3.82 -11.31
CA ILE A 297 14.00 4.60 -10.18
C ILE A 297 13.98 6.07 -10.59
N LYS A 298 12.83 6.72 -10.60
CA LYS A 298 12.71 8.12 -11.00
C LYS A 298 13.51 9.04 -10.08
N PRO A 299 14.24 10.02 -10.60
CA PRO A 299 14.89 11.02 -9.76
C PRO A 299 13.85 11.87 -9.03
N VAL A 300 14.20 12.36 -7.85
CA VAL A 300 13.36 13.27 -7.07
C VAL A 300 13.71 14.71 -7.39
N ASP A 301 12.69 15.52 -7.70
CA ASP A 301 12.81 16.97 -7.80
C ASP A 301 12.84 17.58 -6.38
N THR A 302 14.04 17.84 -5.89
CA THR A 302 14.27 18.34 -4.52
C THR A 302 13.74 19.76 -4.32
N ASP A 303 13.72 20.60 -5.36
CA ASP A 303 13.18 21.95 -5.26
C ASP A 303 11.65 21.92 -5.09
N MET A 304 10.97 21.05 -5.85
CA MET A 304 9.53 20.82 -5.66
C MET A 304 9.23 20.25 -4.26
N LEU A 305 10.04 19.31 -3.78
CA LEU A 305 9.88 18.73 -2.44
C LEU A 305 10.03 19.80 -1.36
N CYS A 306 11.08 20.61 -1.41
CA CYS A 306 11.30 21.71 -0.48
C CYS A 306 10.15 22.74 -0.52
N GLY A 307 9.71 23.14 -1.70
CA GLY A 307 8.57 24.05 -1.86
C GLY A 307 7.25 23.48 -1.31
N CYS A 308 7.07 22.16 -1.32
CA CYS A 308 5.94 21.51 -0.67
C CYS A 308 6.08 21.52 0.86
N CYS A 309 7.28 21.27 1.40
CA CYS A 309 7.53 21.40 2.84
C CYS A 309 7.24 22.81 3.36
N GLU A 310 7.68 23.84 2.64
CA GLU A 310 7.41 25.24 2.98
C GLU A 310 5.90 25.54 3.02
N ARG A 311 5.15 25.06 2.02
CA ARG A 311 3.69 25.25 1.99
C ARG A 311 3.01 24.56 3.17
N ILE A 312 3.39 23.33 3.50
CA ILE A 312 2.81 22.61 4.66
C ILE A 312 3.08 23.41 5.94
N LEU A 313 4.29 23.93 6.14
CA LEU A 313 4.60 24.74 7.31
C LEU A 313 3.77 26.02 7.36
N HIS A 314 3.64 26.73 6.25
CA HIS A 314 2.80 27.94 6.13
C HIS A 314 1.33 27.64 6.44
N ASP A 315 0.78 26.54 5.88
CA ASP A 315 -0.62 26.18 6.06
C ASP A 315 -0.92 25.78 7.51
N LEU A 316 0.01 25.07 8.18
CA LEU A 316 -0.12 24.73 9.60
C LEU A 316 -0.03 25.94 10.54
N GLU A 317 0.62 27.02 10.12
CA GLU A 317 0.69 28.30 10.87
C GLU A 317 -0.53 29.19 10.65
N SER A 318 -1.14 29.12 9.45
CA SER A 318 -2.18 30.07 9.04
C SER A 318 -3.62 29.58 9.29
N GLU A 319 -3.85 28.28 9.33
CA GLU A 319 -5.18 27.72 9.58
C GLU A 319 -5.12 26.66 10.71
N PRO A 320 -5.93 26.81 11.77
CA PRO A 320 -6.03 25.76 12.79
C PRO A 320 -6.62 24.50 12.14
N TYR A 321 -5.93 23.41 12.33
CA TYR A 321 -6.33 22.08 11.87
C TYR A 321 -7.69 21.69 12.45
N ASP A 322 -8.69 21.41 11.60
CA ASP A 322 -10.02 20.97 12.02
C ASP A 322 -10.09 19.45 12.08
N PRO A 323 -10.08 18.86 13.29
CA PRO A 323 -10.10 17.40 13.49
C PRO A 323 -11.43 16.73 13.11
N ILE A 324 -12.49 17.49 12.85
CA ILE A 324 -13.85 16.95 12.60
C ILE A 324 -13.91 16.15 11.26
N TYR A 325 -12.99 16.37 10.34
CA TYR A 325 -12.97 15.67 9.06
C TYR A 325 -12.38 14.24 9.12
N LEU A 326 -11.96 13.78 10.28
CA LEU A 326 -11.14 12.57 10.43
C LEU A 326 -11.88 11.44 11.17
N ALA A 327 -13.13 11.16 10.80
CA ALA A 327 -14.00 10.19 11.48
C ALA A 327 -13.84 8.72 11.03
N GLY A 328 -12.61 8.20 11.05
CA GLY A 328 -12.32 6.77 10.92
C GLY A 328 -11.40 6.31 12.06
N ALA A 329 -11.45 5.03 12.46
CA ALA A 329 -10.68 4.53 13.60
C ALA A 329 -9.17 4.74 13.43
N GLU A 330 -8.63 4.55 12.22
CA GLU A 330 -7.21 4.77 11.90
C GLU A 330 -6.82 6.24 11.98
N ILE A 331 -7.72 7.13 11.56
CA ILE A 331 -7.54 8.58 11.59
C ILE A 331 -7.62 9.09 13.03
N ALA A 332 -8.53 8.54 13.85
CA ALA A 332 -8.63 8.87 15.26
C ALA A 332 -7.35 8.56 16.04
N ASP A 333 -6.59 7.54 15.64
CA ASP A 333 -5.29 7.23 16.23
C ASP A 333 -4.24 8.29 15.90
N HIS A 334 -4.25 8.84 14.68
CA HIS A 334 -3.36 9.94 14.31
C HIS A 334 -3.62 11.20 15.13
N LEU A 335 -4.88 11.60 15.24
CA LEU A 335 -5.27 12.78 16.01
C LEU A 335 -4.94 12.63 17.49
N ARG A 336 -5.08 11.41 18.03
CA ARG A 336 -4.69 11.13 19.42
C ARG A 336 -3.18 11.24 19.64
N ASN A 337 -2.39 10.86 18.64
CA ASN A 337 -0.92 10.82 18.72
C ASN A 337 -0.25 12.13 18.29
N ASP A 338 -0.92 12.94 17.46
CA ASP A 338 -0.41 14.24 17.01
C ASP A 338 -1.53 15.26 16.71
N PRO A 339 -2.30 15.68 17.75
CA PRO A 339 -3.45 16.57 17.56
C PRO A 339 -3.09 17.97 17.06
N LYS A 340 -1.81 18.36 17.14
CA LYS A 340 -1.30 19.66 16.70
C LYS A 340 -0.53 19.62 15.39
N GLN A 341 -0.49 18.45 14.74
CA GLN A 341 0.32 18.24 13.52
C GLN A 341 1.81 18.62 13.68
N GLU A 342 2.34 18.40 14.90
CA GLU A 342 3.75 18.70 15.21
C GLU A 342 4.70 17.76 14.44
N ILE A 343 4.28 16.49 14.19
CA ILE A 343 5.10 15.50 13.50
C ILE A 343 5.32 15.88 12.04
N PRO A 344 4.30 16.21 11.23
CA PRO A 344 4.50 16.72 9.87
C PRO A 344 5.35 17.99 9.81
N ALA A 345 5.12 18.94 10.74
CA ALA A 345 5.89 20.18 10.80
C ALA A 345 7.37 19.92 11.15
N ALA A 346 7.64 19.05 12.11
CA ALA A 346 9.00 18.66 12.47
C ALA A 346 9.73 17.98 11.31
N PHE A 347 9.05 17.08 10.58
CA PHE A 347 9.60 16.46 9.38
C PHE A 347 9.93 17.50 8.30
N CYS A 348 9.01 18.40 7.98
CA CYS A 348 9.23 19.43 6.96
C CYS A 348 10.43 20.33 7.30
N ARG A 349 10.56 20.78 8.56
CA ARG A 349 11.73 21.55 9.01
C ARG A 349 13.02 20.75 8.86
N PHE A 350 13.04 19.51 9.35
CA PHE A 350 14.19 18.61 9.23
C PHE A 350 14.61 18.38 7.77
N ALA A 351 13.65 18.11 6.89
CA ALA A 351 13.94 17.87 5.47
C ALA A 351 14.48 19.11 4.77
N LEU A 352 13.94 20.31 5.09
CA LEU A 352 14.44 21.58 4.56
C LEU A 352 15.86 21.88 5.00
N ASP A 353 16.16 21.71 6.31
CA ASP A 353 17.50 21.93 6.86
C ASP A 353 18.52 20.99 6.21
N ASP A 354 18.19 19.72 6.00
CA ASP A 354 19.10 18.73 5.42
C ASP A 354 19.26 18.84 3.90
N LEU A 355 18.25 19.26 3.16
CA LEU A 355 18.30 19.37 1.70
C LEU A 355 18.88 20.70 1.19
N ARG A 356 18.85 21.75 2.02
CA ARG A 356 19.34 23.10 1.69
C ARG A 356 20.63 23.50 2.42
N GLY A 357 20.98 22.79 3.51
CA GLY A 357 22.18 23.03 4.30
C GLY A 357 23.41 22.44 3.70
#